data_5adf1a8b1e150018f1265bb187ab799a
#
_entry.id   5adf1a8b1e150018f1265bb187ab799a
#
_cell.length_a   1.000
_cell.length_b   1.000
_cell.length_c   1.000
_cell.angle_alpha   90.00
_cell.angle_beta   90.00
_cell.angle_gamma   90.00
#
_symmetry.space_group_name_H-M   'P 1'
#
loop_
_entity.id
_entity.type
_entity.pdbx_description
1 polymer ?
#
loop_
_entity_poly.entity_id
_entity_poly.type
_entity_poly.pdbx_seq_one_letter_code
_entity_poly.pdbx_strand_id
1 'polypeptide(L)'
;HSVLLTVLPFPDNQDRKSVGRSSDLGWVIGIIAGGDTALRNPVENAEDDKLQGWKDLEKFDINTNDTVIGIAASGTTPYVINALLECRRNGILTAAITSNPDAPICHAADIPIEMIVGPEYVTGSSRMKSGSGQKMICNMITTTVMIKMGRVKGNKMVNMQLSNAKLVDRGTRMVIDELGLPYDEAKRLLLMHGSVKRAVDAFNGVECND
;
A
#
# COMPACT_ATOMS: atom_id res chain seq x y z
N HIS A 1 -16.87 3.39 4.47
CA HIS A 1 -16.29 3.48 3.14
C HIS A 1 -15.62 2.17 2.78
N SER A 2 -15.95 1.61 1.64
CA SER A 2 -15.37 0.39 1.12
C SER A 2 -14.25 0.74 0.16
N VAL A 3 -13.11 0.06 0.30
CA VAL A 3 -11.87 0.39 -0.39
C VAL A 3 -11.32 -0.86 -1.07
N LEU A 4 -10.76 -0.70 -2.25
CA LEU A 4 -9.86 -1.65 -2.88
C LEU A 4 -8.43 -1.12 -2.74
N LEU A 5 -7.54 -1.94 -2.21
CA LEU A 5 -6.13 -1.64 -2.13
C LEU A 5 -5.40 -2.58 -3.09
N THR A 6 -4.72 -2.02 -4.07
CA THR A 6 -3.88 -2.80 -4.97
C THR A 6 -2.44 -2.70 -4.53
N VAL A 7 -1.80 -3.84 -4.30
CA VAL A 7 -0.36 -3.93 -4.05
C VAL A 7 0.28 -4.43 -5.34
N LEU A 8 1.09 -3.59 -5.95
CA LEU A 8 1.80 -3.90 -7.18
C LEU A 8 3.10 -4.66 -6.88
N PRO A 9 3.52 -5.58 -7.74
CA PRO A 9 4.73 -6.35 -7.52
C PRO A 9 6.01 -5.54 -7.74
N PHE A 10 7.10 -6.17 -7.42
CA PHE A 10 8.48 -5.71 -7.46
C PHE A 10 8.97 -5.16 -8.82
N PRO A 11 10.09 -4.42 -8.82
CA PRO A 11 10.49 -3.44 -9.83
C PRO A 11 11.08 -3.95 -11.13
N ASP A 12 10.85 -5.17 -11.55
CA ASP A 12 11.24 -5.59 -12.91
C ASP A 12 10.36 -4.97 -14.02
N ASN A 13 9.45 -4.09 -13.64
CA ASN A 13 8.53 -3.44 -14.55
C ASN A 13 9.06 -2.09 -15.08
N GLN A 14 10.21 -2.11 -15.73
CA GLN A 14 10.65 -0.97 -16.57
C GLN A 14 9.66 -0.70 -17.73
N ASP A 15 8.79 -1.66 -18.06
CA ASP A 15 7.88 -1.58 -19.20
C ASP A 15 6.55 -0.89 -18.90
N ARG A 16 6.20 -0.63 -17.64
CA ARG A 16 4.97 0.12 -17.26
C ARG A 16 5.10 1.65 -17.36
N LYS A 17 5.94 2.16 -18.24
CA LYS A 17 6.14 3.60 -18.46
C LYS A 17 4.99 4.34 -19.16
N SER A 18 3.91 3.67 -19.55
CA SER A 18 2.98 4.26 -20.53
C SER A 18 1.70 4.90 -19.99
N VAL A 19 1.43 4.84 -18.70
CA VAL A 19 0.22 5.48 -18.14
C VAL A 19 0.60 6.47 -17.07
N GLY A 20 0.99 7.69 -17.45
CA GLY A 20 0.98 8.93 -16.66
C GLY A 20 1.34 8.89 -15.16
N ARG A 21 1.99 7.85 -14.69
CA ARG A 21 2.38 7.68 -13.30
C ARG A 21 3.78 8.22 -13.10
N SER A 22 3.92 9.19 -12.22
CA SER A 22 5.23 9.48 -11.65
C SER A 22 5.74 8.20 -10.98
N SER A 23 7.00 7.88 -11.15
CA SER A 23 7.74 6.76 -10.56
C SER A 23 7.59 6.61 -9.03
N ASP A 24 6.93 7.55 -8.38
CA ASP A 24 6.90 7.71 -6.93
C ASP A 24 5.60 7.25 -6.25
N LEU A 25 4.55 6.86 -7.00
CA LEU A 25 3.22 6.53 -6.45
C LEU A 25 2.77 5.08 -6.71
N GLY A 26 3.64 4.22 -7.20
CA GLY A 26 3.26 3.03 -7.93
C GLY A 26 2.97 1.74 -7.18
N TRP A 27 3.32 1.58 -5.91
CA TRP A 27 3.40 0.25 -5.28
C TRP A 27 2.15 -0.15 -4.51
N VAL A 28 1.45 0.83 -3.95
CA VAL A 28 0.19 0.62 -3.23
C VAL A 28 -0.78 1.69 -3.68
N ILE A 29 -1.91 1.28 -4.26
CA ILE A 29 -2.93 2.19 -4.76
C ILE A 29 -4.21 1.95 -3.98
N GLY A 30 -4.77 3.01 -3.41
CA GLY A 30 -6.09 2.97 -2.77
C GLY A 30 -7.17 3.45 -3.73
N ILE A 31 -8.23 2.66 -3.88
CA ILE A 31 -9.39 2.97 -4.70
C ILE A 31 -10.63 2.90 -3.81
N ILE A 32 -11.42 3.94 -3.78
CA ILE A 32 -12.63 4.04 -2.98
C ILE A 32 -13.86 4.04 -3.87
N ALA A 33 -14.94 3.38 -3.45
CA ALA A 33 -16.23 3.46 -4.13
C ALA A 33 -16.69 4.91 -4.20
N GLY A 34 -17.03 5.39 -5.41
CA GLY A 34 -17.33 6.80 -5.67
C GLY A 34 -16.12 7.68 -5.99
N GLY A 35 -14.90 7.10 -6.06
CA GLY A 35 -13.68 7.80 -6.48
C GLY A 35 -13.26 8.93 -5.54
N ASP A 36 -12.45 9.86 -6.04
CA ASP A 36 -11.90 10.97 -5.23
C ASP A 36 -12.99 11.89 -4.63
N THR A 37 -14.15 11.95 -5.23
CA THR A 37 -15.30 12.69 -4.69
C THR A 37 -15.72 12.12 -3.33
N ALA A 38 -15.72 10.78 -3.18
CA ALA A 38 -16.14 10.10 -1.97
C ALA A 38 -15.19 10.32 -0.78
N LEU A 39 -13.97 10.81 -1.00
CA LEU A 39 -13.05 11.21 0.06
C LEU A 39 -13.53 12.43 0.85
N ARG A 40 -14.35 13.28 0.24
CA ARG A 40 -14.78 14.56 0.82
C ARG A 40 -16.30 14.69 0.92
N ASN A 41 -17.04 14.11 0.00
CA ASN A 41 -18.49 14.19 -0.09
C ASN A 41 -19.09 12.80 -0.23
N PRO A 42 -20.25 12.52 0.36
CA PRO A 42 -20.92 11.23 0.14
C PRO A 42 -21.31 11.09 -1.34
N VAL A 43 -21.09 9.89 -1.88
CA VAL A 43 -21.57 9.50 -3.22
C VAL A 43 -22.57 8.37 -3.02
N GLU A 44 -23.84 8.69 -3.22
CA GLU A 44 -24.93 7.75 -3.04
C GLU A 44 -24.80 6.55 -3.99
N ASN A 45 -25.17 5.36 -3.52
CA ASN A 45 -25.20 4.11 -4.28
C ASN A 45 -23.84 3.64 -4.89
N ALA A 46 -22.73 4.33 -4.63
CA ALA A 46 -21.43 3.94 -5.19
C ALA A 46 -20.96 2.55 -4.71
N GLU A 47 -21.31 2.16 -3.49
CA GLU A 47 -20.97 0.87 -2.90
C GLU A 47 -21.83 -0.28 -3.46
N ASP A 48 -23.00 0.03 -4.04
CA ASP A 48 -23.95 -0.94 -4.60
C ASP A 48 -23.66 -1.30 -6.06
N ASP A 49 -22.82 -0.52 -6.75
CA ASP A 49 -22.46 -0.77 -8.14
C ASP A 49 -21.52 -1.99 -8.26
N LYS A 50 -22.07 -3.08 -8.79
CA LYS A 50 -21.36 -4.36 -8.96
C LYS A 50 -20.25 -4.33 -10.02
N LEU A 51 -20.31 -3.41 -10.95
CA LEU A 51 -19.39 -3.39 -12.10
C LEU A 51 -18.28 -2.35 -11.93
N GLN A 52 -18.55 -1.29 -11.17
CA GLN A 52 -17.65 -0.16 -11.08
C GLN A 52 -16.31 -0.51 -10.44
N GLY A 53 -16.30 -1.41 -9.44
CA GLY A 53 -15.06 -1.81 -8.77
C GLY A 53 -14.01 -2.43 -9.71
N TRP A 54 -14.46 -3.31 -10.62
CA TRP A 54 -13.58 -3.86 -11.64
C TRP A 54 -13.12 -2.79 -12.64
N LYS A 55 -14.03 -1.96 -13.15
CA LYS A 55 -13.69 -0.86 -14.06
C LYS A 55 -12.67 0.13 -13.46
N ASP A 56 -12.75 0.36 -12.16
CA ASP A 56 -11.78 1.23 -11.48
C ASP A 56 -10.40 0.57 -11.38
N LEU A 57 -10.34 -0.74 -11.20
CA LEU A 57 -9.10 -1.51 -11.22
C LEU A 57 -8.47 -1.58 -12.63
N GLU A 58 -9.28 -1.76 -13.67
CA GLU A 58 -8.81 -1.81 -15.06
C GLU A 58 -8.03 -0.56 -15.48
N LYS A 59 -8.36 0.60 -14.92
CA LYS A 59 -7.62 1.86 -15.17
C LYS A 59 -6.14 1.79 -14.79
N PHE A 60 -5.77 0.80 -14.01
CA PHE A 60 -4.41 0.60 -13.50
C PHE A 60 -3.66 -0.55 -14.18
N ASP A 61 -4.18 -1.12 -15.25
CA ASP A 61 -3.57 -2.22 -16.01
C ASP A 61 -3.08 -3.36 -15.10
N ILE A 62 -3.91 -3.72 -14.10
CA ILE A 62 -3.59 -4.77 -13.15
C ILE A 62 -3.50 -6.14 -13.86
N ASN A 63 -2.62 -7.01 -13.37
CA ASN A 63 -2.41 -8.35 -13.93
C ASN A 63 -2.06 -9.40 -12.86
N THR A 64 -1.74 -10.60 -13.28
CA THR A 64 -1.46 -11.74 -12.40
C THR A 64 -0.27 -11.58 -11.45
N ASN A 65 0.55 -10.56 -11.64
CA ASN A 65 1.63 -10.23 -10.71
C ASN A 65 1.16 -9.29 -9.59
N ASP A 66 -0.04 -8.75 -9.68
CA ASP A 66 -0.60 -7.82 -8.68
C ASP A 66 -1.39 -8.57 -7.61
N THR A 67 -1.61 -7.92 -6.49
CA THR A 67 -2.49 -8.41 -5.43
C THR A 67 -3.54 -7.35 -5.14
N VAL A 68 -4.81 -7.74 -5.10
CA VAL A 68 -5.92 -6.85 -4.77
C VAL A 68 -6.50 -7.21 -3.42
N ILE A 69 -6.59 -6.22 -2.53
CA ILE A 69 -7.16 -6.38 -1.18
C ILE A 69 -8.48 -5.63 -1.11
N GLY A 70 -9.57 -6.34 -0.97
CA GLY A 70 -10.89 -5.77 -0.74
C GLY A 70 -11.11 -5.47 0.74
N ILE A 71 -11.58 -4.27 1.06
CA ILE A 71 -11.80 -3.83 2.43
C ILE A 71 -13.25 -3.38 2.59
N ALA A 72 -14.03 -4.11 3.37
CA ALA A 72 -15.40 -3.78 3.69
C ALA A 72 -15.72 -4.24 5.12
N ALA A 73 -16.05 -3.32 6.02
CA ALA A 73 -16.32 -3.64 7.41
C ALA A 73 -17.50 -4.64 7.57
N SER A 74 -18.59 -4.43 6.84
CA SER A 74 -19.73 -5.36 6.78
C SER A 74 -19.40 -6.68 6.09
N GLY A 75 -18.49 -6.64 5.12
CA GLY A 75 -18.16 -7.76 4.25
C GLY A 75 -19.24 -8.07 3.20
N THR A 76 -20.22 -7.17 2.99
CA THR A 76 -21.34 -7.37 2.07
C THR A 76 -21.39 -6.42 0.89
N THR A 77 -20.44 -5.48 0.79
CA THR A 77 -20.41 -4.42 -0.22
C THR A 77 -20.26 -4.96 -1.65
N PRO A 78 -21.26 -4.78 -2.53
CA PRO A 78 -21.25 -5.33 -3.88
C PRO A 78 -20.09 -4.85 -4.74
N TYR A 79 -19.73 -3.57 -4.65
CA TYR A 79 -18.56 -2.97 -5.33
C TYR A 79 -17.27 -3.78 -5.09
N VAL A 80 -16.99 -4.12 -3.82
CA VAL A 80 -15.77 -4.82 -3.43
C VAL A 80 -15.84 -6.31 -3.79
N ILE A 81 -16.96 -6.97 -3.46
CA ILE A 81 -17.14 -8.41 -3.69
C ILE A 81 -16.98 -8.74 -5.17
N ASN A 82 -17.66 -7.99 -6.04
CA ASN A 82 -17.60 -8.27 -7.47
C ASN A 82 -16.24 -7.95 -8.08
N ALA A 83 -15.56 -6.90 -7.61
CA ALA A 83 -14.18 -6.62 -8.03
C ALA A 83 -13.23 -7.76 -7.67
N LEU A 84 -13.31 -8.33 -6.46
CA LEU A 84 -12.51 -9.49 -6.06
C LEU A 84 -12.81 -10.74 -6.90
N LEU A 85 -14.09 -11.00 -7.18
CA LEU A 85 -14.48 -12.13 -8.04
C LEU A 85 -13.91 -11.99 -9.46
N GLU A 86 -13.94 -10.78 -10.05
CA GLU A 86 -13.33 -10.53 -11.36
C GLU A 86 -11.80 -10.65 -11.30
N CYS A 87 -11.15 -10.17 -10.25
CA CYS A 87 -9.71 -10.38 -10.05
C CYS A 87 -9.36 -11.88 -10.07
N ARG A 88 -10.09 -12.71 -9.33
CA ARG A 88 -9.87 -14.16 -9.30
C ARG A 88 -10.09 -14.81 -10.64
N ARG A 89 -11.13 -14.41 -11.40
CA ARG A 89 -11.36 -14.90 -12.78
C ARG A 89 -10.19 -14.60 -13.70
N ASN A 90 -9.49 -13.49 -13.46
CA ASN A 90 -8.32 -13.08 -14.23
C ASN A 90 -6.99 -13.57 -13.62
N GLY A 91 -7.02 -14.48 -12.63
CA GLY A 91 -5.83 -15.06 -12.02
C GLY A 91 -5.04 -14.12 -11.13
N ILE A 92 -5.65 -13.00 -10.69
CA ILE A 92 -5.01 -12.01 -9.80
C ILE A 92 -5.25 -12.45 -8.36
N LEU A 93 -4.20 -12.50 -7.55
CA LEU A 93 -4.28 -12.85 -6.14
C LEU A 93 -5.15 -11.86 -5.38
N THR A 94 -6.04 -12.37 -4.53
CA THR A 94 -6.98 -11.55 -3.79
C THR A 94 -6.92 -11.78 -2.29
N ALA A 95 -7.10 -10.70 -1.52
CA ALA A 95 -7.35 -10.77 -0.08
C ALA A 95 -8.58 -9.94 0.29
N ALA A 96 -9.19 -10.26 1.42
CA ALA A 96 -10.33 -9.53 1.96
C ALA A 96 -10.10 -9.15 3.41
N ILE A 97 -10.48 -7.92 3.80
CA ILE A 97 -10.48 -7.48 5.19
C ILE A 97 -11.92 -7.12 5.59
N THR A 98 -12.44 -7.79 6.60
CA THR A 98 -13.78 -7.55 7.12
C THR A 98 -13.80 -7.59 8.65
N SER A 99 -14.84 -7.01 9.26
CA SER A 99 -15.04 -7.05 10.71
C SER A 99 -16.12 -8.06 11.14
N ASN A 100 -16.69 -8.79 10.19
CA ASN A 100 -17.70 -9.81 10.44
C ASN A 100 -17.19 -11.20 10.01
N PRO A 101 -17.41 -12.22 10.86
CA PRO A 101 -17.00 -13.57 10.52
C PRO A 101 -17.84 -14.13 9.38
N ASP A 102 -17.22 -14.96 8.56
CA ASP A 102 -17.87 -15.70 7.48
C ASP A 102 -18.70 -14.81 6.52
N ALA A 103 -18.29 -13.54 6.37
CA ALA A 103 -18.99 -12.59 5.51
C ALA A 103 -18.79 -12.92 4.02
N PRO A 104 -19.74 -12.53 3.13
CA PRO A 104 -19.65 -12.83 1.68
C PRO A 104 -18.32 -12.47 1.02
N ILE A 105 -17.66 -11.41 1.48
CA ILE A 105 -16.33 -11.01 0.96
C ILE A 105 -15.26 -12.07 1.22
N CYS A 106 -15.37 -12.85 2.30
CA CYS A 106 -14.43 -13.91 2.64
C CYS A 106 -14.41 -15.01 1.57
N HIS A 107 -15.58 -15.32 1.02
CA HIS A 107 -15.72 -16.33 -0.05
C HIS A 107 -15.31 -15.78 -1.43
N ALA A 108 -15.28 -14.47 -1.59
CA ALA A 108 -14.87 -13.80 -2.82
C ALA A 108 -13.34 -13.66 -2.97
N ALA A 109 -12.58 -13.86 -1.89
CA ALA A 109 -11.12 -13.70 -1.88
C ALA A 109 -10.39 -15.03 -1.65
N ASP A 110 -9.12 -15.10 -2.04
CA ASP A 110 -8.24 -16.24 -1.78
C ASP A 110 -7.75 -16.24 -0.32
N ILE A 111 -7.54 -15.05 0.25
CA ILE A 111 -7.03 -14.86 1.61
C ILE A 111 -8.00 -13.99 2.40
N PRO A 112 -8.93 -14.56 3.17
CA PRO A 112 -9.78 -13.78 4.07
C PRO A 112 -9.04 -13.38 5.36
N ILE A 113 -9.21 -12.12 5.77
CA ILE A 113 -8.71 -11.56 7.03
C ILE A 113 -9.92 -11.06 7.83
N GLU A 114 -10.34 -11.86 8.76
CA GLU A 114 -11.48 -11.57 9.64
C GLU A 114 -10.97 -10.87 10.90
N MET A 115 -11.23 -9.58 10.98
CA MET A 115 -10.86 -8.74 12.11
C MET A 115 -12.06 -8.54 13.04
N ILE A 116 -12.25 -9.44 13.97
CA ILE A 116 -13.41 -9.44 14.86
C ILE A 116 -13.20 -8.44 16.00
N VAL A 117 -13.80 -7.27 15.86
CA VAL A 117 -13.65 -6.14 16.80
C VAL A 117 -14.82 -6.00 17.78
N GLY A 118 -15.83 -6.85 17.67
CA GLY A 118 -17.09 -6.77 18.43
C GLY A 118 -17.95 -5.56 18.02
N PRO A 119 -19.07 -5.33 18.73
CA PRO A 119 -20.02 -4.28 18.38
C PRO A 119 -19.42 -2.89 18.52
N GLU A 120 -19.76 -1.98 17.58
CA GLU A 120 -19.45 -0.57 17.69
C GLU A 120 -20.28 0.10 18.81
N TYR A 121 -19.76 1.19 19.37
CA TYR A 121 -20.50 1.99 20.35
C TYR A 121 -21.80 2.56 19.75
N VAL A 122 -21.70 3.08 18.52
CA VAL A 122 -22.87 3.48 17.74
C VAL A 122 -23.18 2.36 16.75
N THR A 123 -24.25 1.65 16.97
CA THR A 123 -24.67 0.50 16.15
C THR A 123 -24.77 0.89 14.67
N GLY A 124 -24.14 0.09 13.80
CA GLY A 124 -24.10 0.31 12.36
C GLY A 124 -23.04 1.32 11.88
N SER A 125 -22.33 2.00 12.79
CA SER A 125 -21.28 2.96 12.44
C SER A 125 -19.90 2.34 12.60
N SER A 126 -19.33 1.76 11.53
CA SER A 126 -18.06 1.01 11.53
C SER A 126 -16.79 1.87 11.54
N ARG A 127 -16.88 3.12 11.95
CA ARG A 127 -15.78 4.08 11.86
C ARG A 127 -14.77 4.01 13.01
N MET A 128 -15.17 3.50 14.18
CA MET A 128 -14.31 3.49 15.36
C MET A 128 -13.47 2.21 15.41
N LYS A 129 -14.05 1.09 15.87
CA LYS A 129 -13.33 -0.18 16.04
C LYS A 129 -12.90 -0.76 14.69
N SER A 130 -13.84 -0.94 13.77
CA SER A 130 -13.56 -1.49 12.44
C SER A 130 -12.61 -0.62 11.65
N GLY A 131 -12.86 0.68 11.54
CA GLY A 131 -11.99 1.60 10.82
C GLY A 131 -10.58 1.68 11.40
N SER A 132 -10.44 1.68 12.75
CA SER A 132 -9.13 1.66 13.41
C SER A 132 -8.38 0.36 13.14
N GLY A 133 -9.07 -0.77 13.26
CA GLY A 133 -8.47 -2.07 12.99
C GLY A 133 -8.06 -2.25 11.52
N GLN A 134 -8.90 -1.85 10.57
CA GLN A 134 -8.58 -1.86 9.14
C GLN A 134 -7.31 -1.03 8.84
N LYS A 135 -7.23 0.18 9.40
CA LYS A 135 -6.02 1.01 9.30
C LYS A 135 -4.79 0.27 9.83
N MET A 136 -4.89 -0.39 10.98
CA MET A 136 -3.77 -1.13 11.56
C MET A 136 -3.33 -2.29 10.66
N ILE A 137 -4.27 -3.07 10.13
CA ILE A 137 -3.98 -4.17 9.21
C ILE A 137 -3.31 -3.64 7.94
N CYS A 138 -3.83 -2.59 7.31
CA CYS A 138 -3.20 -1.98 6.14
C CYS A 138 -1.76 -1.52 6.43
N ASN A 139 -1.53 -0.89 7.58
CA ASN A 139 -0.19 -0.48 8.01
C ASN A 139 0.74 -1.68 8.24
N MET A 140 0.24 -2.76 8.83
CA MET A 140 1.02 -4.00 9.03
C MET A 140 1.41 -4.61 7.69
N ILE A 141 0.48 -4.72 6.74
CA ILE A 141 0.72 -5.26 5.41
C ILE A 141 1.77 -4.41 4.69
N THR A 142 1.54 -3.11 4.56
CA THR A 142 2.45 -2.21 3.81
C THR A 142 3.82 -2.12 4.46
N THR A 143 3.90 -2.05 5.78
CA THR A 143 5.19 -2.06 6.50
C THR A 143 5.93 -3.38 6.29
N THR A 144 5.24 -4.51 6.37
CA THR A 144 5.85 -5.84 6.16
C THR A 144 6.37 -5.97 4.72
N VAL A 145 5.61 -5.50 3.74
CA VAL A 145 6.05 -5.45 2.34
C VAL A 145 7.35 -4.64 2.23
N MET A 146 7.42 -3.42 2.79
CA MET A 146 8.62 -2.58 2.75
C MET A 146 9.83 -3.23 3.45
N ILE A 147 9.61 -3.95 4.57
CA ILE A 147 10.66 -4.72 5.24
C ILE A 147 11.17 -5.86 4.34
N LYS A 148 10.26 -6.64 3.76
CA LYS A 148 10.59 -7.74 2.84
C LYS A 148 11.35 -7.25 1.61
N MET A 149 11.08 -6.05 1.16
CA MET A 149 11.76 -5.37 0.06
C MET A 149 13.13 -4.79 0.43
N GLY A 150 13.62 -5.00 1.65
CA GLY A 150 14.91 -4.45 2.09
C GLY A 150 14.95 -2.93 2.21
N ARG A 151 13.75 -2.28 2.31
CA ARG A 151 13.66 -0.82 2.48
C ARG A 151 13.84 -0.37 3.93
N VAL A 152 13.93 -1.34 4.85
CA VAL A 152 14.12 -1.10 6.28
C VAL A 152 15.32 -1.92 6.74
N LYS A 153 16.26 -1.27 7.45
CA LYS A 153 17.42 -1.90 8.11
C LYS A 153 17.32 -1.66 9.62
N GLY A 154 17.18 -2.72 10.39
CA GLY A 154 16.82 -2.61 11.81
C GLY A 154 15.45 -1.92 11.97
N ASN A 155 15.43 -0.76 12.60
CA ASN A 155 14.22 0.08 12.74
C ASN A 155 14.27 1.36 11.87
N LYS A 156 15.21 1.44 10.92
CA LYS A 156 15.44 2.64 10.11
C LYS A 156 15.00 2.41 8.66
N MET A 157 14.24 3.37 8.11
CA MET A 157 13.88 3.40 6.69
C MET A 157 15.07 3.90 5.87
N VAL A 158 15.74 3.01 5.13
CA VAL A 158 16.99 3.33 4.40
C VAL A 158 16.77 3.86 2.98
N ASN A 159 15.56 3.71 2.44
CA ASN A 159 15.18 4.17 1.09
C ASN A 159 14.15 5.32 1.13
N MET A 160 14.23 6.20 2.13
CA MET A 160 13.31 7.36 2.19
C MET A 160 13.66 8.39 1.12
N GLN A 161 12.63 9.03 0.58
CA GLN A 161 12.79 10.16 -0.33
C GLN A 161 13.29 11.39 0.43
N LEU A 162 14.28 12.08 -0.14
CA LEU A 162 14.89 13.27 0.46
C LEU A 162 14.12 14.55 0.10
N SER A 163 12.81 14.55 0.27
CA SER A 163 11.90 15.59 -0.22
C SER A 163 11.89 16.89 0.61
N ASN A 164 12.49 16.89 1.79
CA ASN A 164 12.57 18.08 2.64
C ASN A 164 13.81 18.05 3.56
N ALA A 165 14.14 19.20 4.16
CA ALA A 165 15.33 19.35 5.00
C ALA A 165 15.35 18.38 6.20
N LYS A 166 14.19 18.07 6.80
CA LYS A 166 14.08 17.13 7.92
C LYS A 166 14.44 15.70 7.50
N LEU A 167 14.04 15.28 6.31
CA LEU A 167 14.37 13.94 5.78
C LEU A 167 15.83 13.86 5.36
N VAL A 168 16.39 14.94 4.80
CA VAL A 168 17.84 15.03 4.50
C VAL A 168 18.64 14.93 5.81
N ASP A 169 18.32 15.68 6.86
CA ASP A 169 19.02 15.60 8.15
C ASP A 169 18.92 14.19 8.76
N ARG A 170 17.72 13.58 8.74
CA ARG A 170 17.52 12.21 9.21
C ARG A 170 18.38 11.20 8.43
N GLY A 171 18.39 11.31 7.10
CA GLY A 171 19.23 10.45 6.24
C GLY A 171 20.71 10.65 6.50
N THR A 172 21.16 11.90 6.67
CA THR A 172 22.55 12.21 7.03
C THR A 172 22.97 11.55 8.33
N ARG A 173 22.13 11.62 9.38
CA ARG A 173 22.41 10.95 10.66
C ARG A 173 22.48 9.43 10.52
N MET A 174 21.64 8.83 9.66
CA MET A 174 21.72 7.40 9.39
C MET A 174 23.03 7.01 8.69
N VAL A 175 23.52 7.83 7.76
CA VAL A 175 24.83 7.60 7.12
C VAL A 175 25.96 7.75 8.12
N ILE A 176 25.90 8.74 9.05
CA ILE A 176 26.85 8.89 10.12
C ILE A 176 26.89 7.64 11.03
N ASP A 177 25.71 7.17 11.45
CA ASP A 177 25.60 5.99 12.30
C ASP A 177 26.21 4.71 11.65
N GLU A 178 26.13 4.60 10.32
CA GLU A 178 26.63 3.42 9.59
C GLU A 178 28.14 3.53 9.23
N LEU A 179 28.62 4.74 8.92
CA LEU A 179 29.98 4.94 8.36
C LEU A 179 30.94 5.70 9.28
N GLY A 180 30.44 6.32 10.35
CA GLY A 180 31.26 7.12 11.26
C GLY A 180 31.79 8.43 10.67
N LEU A 181 31.22 8.92 9.55
CA LEU A 181 31.69 10.10 8.84
C LEU A 181 31.28 11.42 9.53
N PRO A 182 32.02 12.52 9.31
CA PRO A 182 31.57 13.87 9.68
C PRO A 182 30.26 14.25 8.98
N TYR A 183 29.46 15.12 9.61
CA TYR A 183 28.12 15.49 9.13
C TYR A 183 28.12 15.98 7.66
N ASP A 184 29.01 16.87 7.30
CA ASP A 184 29.05 17.46 5.96
C ASP A 184 29.43 16.43 4.88
N GLU A 185 30.31 15.53 5.21
CA GLU A 185 30.72 14.44 4.31
C GLU A 185 29.59 13.41 4.14
N ALA A 186 28.97 12.99 5.23
CA ALA A 186 27.82 12.11 5.22
C ALA A 186 26.64 12.72 4.42
N LYS A 187 26.38 14.01 4.60
CA LYS A 187 25.34 14.75 3.87
C LYS A 187 25.66 14.82 2.36
N ARG A 188 26.90 15.10 2.01
CA ARG A 188 27.34 15.12 0.61
C ARG A 188 27.14 13.76 -0.04
N LEU A 189 27.56 12.69 0.64
CA LEU A 189 27.43 11.31 0.16
C LEU A 189 25.96 10.93 -0.03
N LEU A 190 25.10 11.24 0.96
CA LEU A 190 23.66 11.02 0.89
C LEU A 190 23.02 11.71 -0.31
N LEU A 191 23.32 13.00 -0.52
CA LEU A 191 22.74 13.78 -1.62
C LEU A 191 23.25 13.31 -2.99
N MET A 192 24.50 12.86 -3.08
CA MET A 192 25.08 12.30 -4.30
C MET A 192 24.38 11.01 -4.73
N HIS A 193 24.06 10.13 -3.80
CA HIS A 193 23.48 8.80 -4.09
C HIS A 193 21.96 8.72 -3.91
N GLY A 194 21.31 9.77 -3.38
CA GLY A 194 19.86 9.90 -3.30
C GLY A 194 19.16 9.04 -2.22
N SER A 195 19.86 8.10 -1.59
CA SER A 195 19.32 7.32 -0.47
C SER A 195 20.43 6.85 0.48
N VAL A 196 20.05 6.56 1.73
CA VAL A 196 20.99 6.05 2.76
C VAL A 196 21.62 4.73 2.29
N LYS A 197 20.81 3.81 1.77
CA LYS A 197 21.29 2.51 1.29
C LYS A 197 22.37 2.69 0.21
N ARG A 198 22.03 3.41 -0.86
CA ARG A 198 22.98 3.66 -1.98
C ARG A 198 24.25 4.39 -1.52
N ALA A 199 24.13 5.35 -0.60
CA ALA A 199 25.27 6.05 -0.04
C ALA A 199 26.22 5.11 0.72
N VAL A 200 25.68 4.25 1.57
CA VAL A 200 26.46 3.27 2.34
C VAL A 200 27.08 2.20 1.43
N ASP A 201 26.32 1.67 0.49
CA ASP A 201 26.79 0.65 -0.46
C ASP A 201 27.93 1.20 -1.33
N ALA A 202 27.77 2.42 -1.88
CA ALA A 202 28.81 3.08 -2.68
C ALA A 202 30.09 3.36 -1.90
N PHE A 203 29.99 3.78 -0.62
CA PHE A 203 31.14 4.01 0.23
C PHE A 203 31.90 2.69 0.52
N ASN A 204 31.19 1.60 0.67
CA ASN A 204 31.77 0.28 0.92
C ASN A 204 32.22 -0.46 -0.36
N GLY A 205 32.11 0.17 -1.54
CA GLY A 205 32.51 -0.45 -2.81
C GLY A 205 31.59 -1.60 -3.25
N VAL A 206 30.37 -1.66 -2.72
CA VAL A 206 29.36 -2.63 -3.12
C VAL A 206 28.64 -2.09 -4.36
N GLU A 207 28.67 -2.83 -5.48
CA GLU A 207 27.90 -2.48 -6.66
C GLU A 207 26.39 -2.49 -6.29
N CYS A 208 25.72 -1.34 -6.52
CA CYS A 208 24.29 -1.25 -6.32
C CYS A 208 23.59 -2.08 -7.42
N ASN A 209 23.20 -3.29 -7.10
CA ASN A 209 22.15 -3.98 -7.84
C ASN A 209 20.82 -3.34 -7.46
N ASP A 210 20.26 -2.57 -8.39
CA ASP A 210 18.95 -1.89 -8.27
C ASP A 210 17.78 -2.87 -8.17
#